data_bba020ca9c50eddd993bd24cddab6b53
#
_entry.id   bba020ca9c50eddd993bd24cddab6b53
#
_cell.length_a   1.000
_cell.length_b   1.000
_cell.length_c   1.000
_cell.angle_alpha   90.00
_cell.angle_beta   90.00
_cell.angle_gamma   90.00
#
_symmetry.space_group_name_H-M   'P 1'
#
loop_
_entity.id
_entity.type
_entity.pdbx_description
1 polymer ?
#
loop_
_entity_poly.entity_id
_entity_poly.type
_entity_poly.pdbx_seq_one_letter_code
_entity_poly.pdbx_strand_id
1 'polypeptide(L)'
;MRALVTGGAGFIGSHLVERLLAEGYSVTVLDDLSGGRLENLDGVRDHPGLQVIIGDVRDRAVLQAALEEVEIVFHLAAVVGVPRVLADPLRTIQVNVEGTERVLEACAERGIPVCVASSSEVYGKGVRWPAGEADDLRLGPPTVSRWAYAVSKLLDEHLAVAWARRGLQVSVVRYFNVYGPRADPHGYGYIVARFMDQALRGEPLTVYGDGRQTRSFIYVEDAVEGTLRAGWLPAAFGHVFNIGHPEEISILALAEKIRSISGCRAPIRFLPFSEVYGPDFEEVPHRVPDVSKARALLGFEARVTLDDGLQRTWEWWRTCRRV
;
A
#
# COMPACT_ATOMS: atom_id res chain seq x y z
N MET A 1 7.77 23.30 6.54
CA MET A 1 8.33 21.94 6.38
C MET A 1 7.97 21.41 5.01
N ARG A 2 8.94 20.75 4.35
CA ARG A 2 8.73 20.08 3.05
C ARG A 2 8.88 18.56 3.19
N ALA A 3 7.93 17.82 2.70
CA ALA A 3 7.96 16.37 2.65
C ALA A 3 8.21 15.87 1.21
N LEU A 4 9.00 14.81 1.04
CA LEU A 4 9.06 14.06 -0.21
C LEU A 4 8.17 12.82 -0.09
N VAL A 5 7.27 12.64 -1.07
CA VAL A 5 6.48 11.42 -1.22
C VAL A 5 6.89 10.73 -2.52
N THR A 6 7.67 9.66 -2.43
CA THR A 6 7.95 8.82 -3.61
C THR A 6 6.75 7.90 -3.85
N GLY A 7 6.36 7.70 -5.11
CA GLY A 7 5.10 7.03 -5.42
C GLY A 7 3.85 7.89 -5.11
N GLY A 8 4.03 9.22 -5.07
CA GLY A 8 3.00 10.16 -4.66
C GLY A 8 1.84 10.32 -5.65
N ALA A 9 1.99 9.90 -6.90
CA ALA A 9 0.90 9.82 -7.89
C ALA A 9 0.15 8.46 -7.83
N GLY A 10 0.57 7.54 -6.95
CA GLY A 10 -0.09 6.27 -6.70
C GLY A 10 -1.35 6.40 -5.85
N PHE A 11 -2.00 5.26 -5.56
CA PHE A 11 -3.23 5.20 -4.75
C PHE A 11 -3.02 5.79 -3.35
N ILE A 12 -2.21 5.17 -2.50
CA ILE A 12 -2.00 5.64 -1.11
C ILE A 12 -1.24 6.97 -1.11
N GLY A 13 -0.23 7.09 -1.99
CA GLY A 13 0.62 8.28 -2.08
C GLY A 13 -0.16 9.55 -2.36
N SER A 14 -1.14 9.54 -3.26
CA SER A 14 -1.93 10.71 -3.59
C SER A 14 -2.82 11.21 -2.44
N HIS A 15 -3.37 10.29 -1.64
CA HIS A 15 -4.09 10.66 -0.42
C HIS A 15 -3.14 11.24 0.65
N LEU A 16 -1.93 10.69 0.77
CA LEU A 16 -0.91 11.22 1.67
C LEU A 16 -0.47 12.62 1.25
N VAL A 17 -0.28 12.87 -0.04
CA VAL A 17 0.05 14.19 -0.60
C VAL A 17 -1.03 15.21 -0.26
N GLU A 18 -2.31 14.89 -0.51
CA GLU A 18 -3.44 15.78 -0.17
C GLU A 18 -3.49 16.08 1.33
N ARG A 19 -3.31 15.07 2.17
CA ARG A 19 -3.34 15.25 3.61
C ARG A 19 -2.18 16.13 4.11
N LEU A 20 -0.96 15.94 3.60
CA LEU A 20 0.19 16.79 3.95
C LEU A 20 -0.02 18.24 3.54
N LEU A 21 -0.51 18.49 2.32
CA LEU A 21 -0.82 19.84 1.84
C LEU A 21 -1.91 20.50 2.68
N ALA A 22 -2.96 19.76 3.05
CA ALA A 22 -4.05 20.25 3.90
C ALA A 22 -3.57 20.60 5.32
N GLU A 23 -2.52 19.96 5.82
CA GLU A 23 -1.85 20.28 7.10
C GLU A 23 -0.82 21.40 6.98
N GLY A 24 -0.67 22.01 5.80
CA GLY A 24 0.20 23.17 5.57
C GLY A 24 1.66 22.83 5.23
N TYR A 25 1.95 21.56 4.91
CA TYR A 25 3.27 21.18 4.42
C TYR A 25 3.44 21.54 2.94
N SER A 26 4.67 21.83 2.52
CA SER A 26 5.02 21.72 1.10
C SER A 26 5.36 20.27 0.77
N VAL A 27 4.97 19.81 -0.40
CA VAL A 27 5.16 18.40 -0.80
C VAL A 27 5.85 18.32 -2.15
N THR A 28 6.96 17.59 -2.21
CA THR A 28 7.56 17.13 -3.46
C THR A 28 7.08 15.69 -3.72
N VAL A 29 6.53 15.45 -4.89
CA VAL A 29 6.19 14.11 -5.39
C VAL A 29 7.27 13.65 -6.34
N LEU A 30 7.77 12.43 -6.17
CA LEU A 30 8.63 11.74 -7.15
C LEU A 30 7.93 10.45 -7.57
N ASP A 31 7.57 10.33 -8.86
CA ASP A 31 6.85 9.17 -9.39
C ASP A 31 7.24 8.94 -10.86
N ASP A 32 7.48 7.69 -11.27
CA ASP A 32 7.79 7.33 -12.67
C ASP A 32 6.52 7.08 -13.52
N LEU A 33 5.34 7.19 -12.90
CA LEU A 33 4.02 6.94 -13.47
C LEU A 33 3.81 5.50 -14.01
N SER A 34 4.68 4.57 -13.67
CA SER A 34 4.52 3.15 -14.05
C SER A 34 3.32 2.48 -13.35
N GLY A 35 2.93 3.00 -12.20
CA GLY A 35 1.79 2.55 -11.41
C GLY A 35 0.90 3.68 -10.92
N GLY A 36 1.44 4.89 -10.83
CA GLY A 36 0.74 6.11 -10.49
C GLY A 36 0.11 6.79 -11.71
N ARG A 37 -0.75 7.78 -11.44
CA ARG A 37 -1.43 8.60 -12.47
C ARG A 37 -1.49 10.04 -11.98
N LEU A 38 -1.16 11.01 -12.84
CA LEU A 38 -1.24 12.44 -12.49
C LEU A 38 -2.65 12.88 -12.10
N GLU A 39 -3.67 12.26 -12.68
CA GLU A 39 -5.08 12.51 -12.35
C GLU A 39 -5.42 12.25 -10.88
N ASN A 40 -4.64 11.41 -10.20
CA ASN A 40 -4.80 11.20 -8.76
C ASN A 40 -4.46 12.44 -7.93
N LEU A 41 -3.75 13.41 -8.51
CA LEU A 41 -3.35 14.67 -7.89
C LEU A 41 -4.19 15.87 -8.38
N ASP A 42 -5.21 15.67 -9.23
CA ASP A 42 -6.00 16.76 -9.81
C ASP A 42 -6.62 17.68 -8.76
N GLY A 43 -7.05 17.13 -7.61
CA GLY A 43 -7.60 17.91 -6.51
C GLY A 43 -6.63 18.92 -5.86
N VAL A 44 -5.33 18.74 -6.07
CA VAL A 44 -4.26 19.57 -5.49
C VAL A 44 -3.24 20.06 -6.52
N ARG A 45 -3.49 19.84 -7.81
CA ARG A 45 -2.55 20.15 -8.90
C ARG A 45 -2.01 21.57 -8.85
N ASP A 46 -2.90 22.52 -8.57
CA ASP A 46 -2.57 23.96 -8.57
C ASP A 46 -2.17 24.47 -7.18
N HIS A 47 -1.98 23.57 -6.21
CA HIS A 47 -1.59 23.98 -4.86
C HIS A 47 -0.15 24.52 -4.86
N PRO A 48 0.10 25.75 -4.33
CA PRO A 48 1.42 26.39 -4.41
C PRO A 48 2.53 25.64 -3.66
N GLY A 49 2.17 24.80 -2.72
CA GLY A 49 3.09 23.93 -1.98
C GLY A 49 3.39 22.59 -2.66
N LEU A 50 2.77 22.27 -3.79
CA LEU A 50 2.99 21.01 -4.51
C LEU A 50 4.06 21.18 -5.59
N GLN A 51 5.03 20.30 -5.61
CA GLN A 51 5.97 20.10 -6.71
C GLN A 51 5.91 18.64 -7.17
N VAL A 52 5.80 18.40 -8.47
CA VAL A 52 5.79 17.06 -9.05
C VAL A 52 7.01 16.87 -9.93
N ILE A 53 7.79 15.84 -9.65
CA ILE A 53 8.96 15.40 -10.43
C ILE A 53 8.63 14.03 -11.02
N ILE A 54 8.63 13.92 -12.35
CA ILE A 54 8.45 12.64 -13.04
C ILE A 54 9.82 12.02 -13.22
N GLY A 55 10.03 10.84 -12.61
CA GLY A 55 11.30 10.13 -12.71
C GLY A 55 11.40 8.89 -11.84
N ASP A 56 12.42 8.10 -12.12
CA ASP A 56 12.71 6.86 -11.40
C ASP A 56 13.47 7.16 -10.11
N VAL A 57 13.00 6.61 -9.00
CA VAL A 57 13.64 6.77 -7.67
C VAL A 57 15.07 6.23 -7.62
N ARG A 58 15.43 5.33 -8.55
CA ARG A 58 16.79 4.77 -8.68
C ARG A 58 17.76 5.72 -9.38
N ASP A 59 17.25 6.73 -10.12
CA ASP A 59 18.10 7.75 -10.72
C ASP A 59 18.61 8.70 -9.64
N ARG A 60 19.92 8.65 -9.40
CA ARG A 60 20.56 9.44 -8.35
C ARG A 60 20.39 10.95 -8.55
N ALA A 61 20.45 11.43 -9.78
CA ALA A 61 20.33 12.87 -10.04
C ALA A 61 18.90 13.36 -9.78
N VAL A 62 17.91 12.58 -10.22
CA VAL A 62 16.50 12.87 -10.00
C VAL A 62 16.15 12.80 -8.51
N LEU A 63 16.63 11.79 -7.79
CA LEU A 63 16.41 11.65 -6.35
C LEU A 63 17.05 12.80 -5.56
N GLN A 64 18.28 13.21 -5.92
CA GLN A 64 18.97 14.33 -5.28
C GLN A 64 18.21 15.66 -5.48
N ALA A 65 17.67 15.90 -6.67
CA ALA A 65 16.83 17.07 -6.95
C ALA A 65 15.50 17.01 -6.16
N ALA A 66 14.89 15.82 -6.03
CA ALA A 66 13.66 15.64 -5.26
C ALA A 66 13.86 15.85 -3.75
N LEU A 67 15.08 15.70 -3.24
CA LEU A 67 15.42 15.87 -1.82
C LEU A 67 15.82 17.32 -1.46
N GLU A 68 15.74 18.27 -2.37
CA GLU A 68 16.02 19.68 -2.05
C GLU A 68 15.03 20.24 -1.04
N GLU A 69 15.53 20.82 0.05
CA GLU A 69 14.77 21.39 1.16
C GLU A 69 13.82 20.39 1.87
N VAL A 70 13.99 19.09 1.67
CA VAL A 70 13.15 18.05 2.28
C VAL A 70 13.59 17.78 3.71
N GLU A 71 12.61 17.71 4.61
CA GLU A 71 12.81 17.46 6.04
C GLU A 71 12.32 16.06 6.46
N ILE A 72 11.53 15.39 5.60
CA ILE A 72 11.08 14.00 5.80
C ILE A 72 10.77 13.34 4.45
N VAL A 73 11.01 12.03 4.38
CA VAL A 73 10.66 11.20 3.22
C VAL A 73 9.60 10.16 3.59
N PHE A 74 8.55 10.07 2.79
CA PHE A 74 7.62 8.94 2.77
C PHE A 74 7.88 8.13 1.50
N HIS A 75 8.52 6.98 1.67
CA HIS A 75 8.93 6.14 0.55
C HIS A 75 7.86 5.07 0.26
N LEU A 76 6.97 5.38 -0.72
CA LEU A 76 5.89 4.49 -1.16
C LEU A 76 6.10 3.95 -2.59
N ALA A 77 7.10 4.46 -3.32
CA ALA A 77 7.41 3.98 -4.67
C ALA A 77 7.81 2.50 -4.62
N ALA A 78 7.08 1.69 -5.36
CA ALA A 78 7.35 0.25 -5.49
C ALA A 78 6.56 -0.33 -6.67
N VAL A 79 7.09 -1.38 -7.29
CA VAL A 79 6.28 -2.26 -8.13
C VAL A 79 5.44 -3.14 -7.21
N VAL A 80 4.12 -2.99 -7.31
CA VAL A 80 3.16 -3.71 -6.48
C VAL A 80 2.19 -4.52 -7.35
N GLY A 81 1.67 -5.60 -6.78
CA GLY A 81 0.55 -6.33 -7.34
C GLY A 81 0.85 -7.64 -8.05
N VAL A 82 0.03 -8.66 -7.71
CA VAL A 82 0.26 -10.05 -8.13
C VAL A 82 0.53 -10.20 -9.64
N PRO A 83 -0.31 -9.72 -10.60
CA PRO A 83 0.04 -9.96 -11.99
C PRO A 83 1.29 -9.19 -12.51
N ARG A 84 1.60 -7.99 -11.99
CA ARG A 84 2.88 -7.34 -12.35
C ARG A 84 4.06 -8.16 -11.86
N VAL A 85 3.97 -8.63 -10.62
CA VAL A 85 4.99 -9.51 -10.03
C VAL A 85 5.14 -10.81 -10.79
N LEU A 86 4.02 -11.44 -11.19
CA LEU A 86 4.05 -12.67 -12.00
C LEU A 86 4.57 -12.42 -13.42
N ALA A 87 4.27 -11.28 -14.02
CA ALA A 87 4.74 -10.92 -15.35
C ALA A 87 6.25 -10.61 -15.38
N ASP A 88 6.76 -9.92 -14.35
CA ASP A 88 8.19 -9.55 -14.26
C ASP A 88 8.67 -9.51 -12.79
N PRO A 89 8.99 -10.67 -12.22
CA PRO A 89 9.49 -10.76 -10.85
C PRO A 89 10.88 -10.13 -10.69
N LEU A 90 11.70 -10.15 -11.74
CA LEU A 90 13.04 -9.55 -11.71
C LEU A 90 12.95 -8.04 -11.57
N ARG A 91 12.15 -7.37 -12.41
CA ARG A 91 11.90 -5.93 -12.31
C ARG A 91 11.32 -5.56 -10.94
N THR A 92 10.41 -6.38 -10.41
CA THR A 92 9.83 -6.15 -9.08
C THR A 92 10.91 -6.08 -8.01
N ILE A 93 11.82 -7.06 -7.98
CA ILE A 93 12.93 -7.09 -7.01
C ILE A 93 13.86 -5.89 -7.22
N GLN A 94 14.29 -5.64 -8.45
CA GLN A 94 15.23 -4.56 -8.75
C GLN A 94 14.67 -3.18 -8.37
N VAL A 95 13.46 -2.86 -8.80
CA VAL A 95 12.87 -1.54 -8.51
C VAL A 95 12.66 -1.35 -7.02
N ASN A 96 12.11 -2.35 -6.33
CA ASN A 96 11.81 -2.22 -4.91
C ASN A 96 13.08 -2.11 -4.07
N VAL A 97 14.02 -3.03 -4.26
CA VAL A 97 15.23 -3.09 -3.42
C VAL A 97 16.20 -1.96 -3.74
N GLU A 98 16.55 -1.74 -5.02
CA GLU A 98 17.43 -0.63 -5.39
C GLU A 98 16.84 0.73 -5.05
N GLY A 99 15.52 0.90 -5.29
CA GLY A 99 14.81 2.14 -4.96
C GLY A 99 14.88 2.45 -3.47
N THR A 100 14.58 1.46 -2.63
CA THR A 100 14.67 1.61 -1.17
C THR A 100 16.11 1.86 -0.72
N GLU A 101 17.10 1.13 -1.24
CA GLU A 101 18.50 1.34 -0.92
C GLU A 101 18.95 2.78 -1.24
N ARG A 102 18.64 3.30 -2.45
CA ARG A 102 19.00 4.68 -2.86
C ARG A 102 18.35 5.74 -1.97
N VAL A 103 17.08 5.54 -1.60
CA VAL A 103 16.39 6.49 -0.70
C VAL A 103 17.01 6.47 0.69
N LEU A 104 17.28 5.30 1.26
CA LEU A 104 17.90 5.17 2.59
C LEU A 104 19.31 5.74 2.63
N GLU A 105 20.15 5.49 1.61
CA GLU A 105 21.48 6.09 1.47
C GLU A 105 21.40 7.62 1.42
N ALA A 106 20.56 8.18 0.55
CA ALA A 106 20.42 9.62 0.38
C ALA A 106 19.86 10.30 1.64
N CYS A 107 18.93 9.65 2.33
CA CYS A 107 18.41 10.13 3.61
C CYS A 107 19.47 10.10 4.71
N ALA A 108 20.30 9.05 4.77
CA ALA A 108 21.38 8.93 5.74
C ALA A 108 22.48 9.98 5.53
N GLU A 109 22.87 10.25 4.27
CA GLU A 109 23.84 11.28 3.93
C GLU A 109 23.41 12.69 4.39
N ARG A 110 22.10 12.95 4.44
CA ARG A 110 21.51 14.27 4.77
C ARG A 110 20.91 14.34 6.18
N GLY A 111 20.82 13.23 6.90
CA GLY A 111 20.14 13.15 8.21
C GLY A 111 18.63 13.33 8.13
N ILE A 112 17.99 12.99 7.00
CA ILE A 112 16.55 13.16 6.77
C ILE A 112 15.82 11.90 7.28
N PRO A 113 14.80 12.05 8.16
CA PRO A 113 13.95 10.94 8.57
C PRO A 113 13.19 10.33 7.40
N VAL A 114 12.93 9.02 7.46
CA VAL A 114 12.20 8.32 6.40
C VAL A 114 11.22 7.28 6.95
N CYS A 115 10.01 7.26 6.40
CA CYS A 115 9.03 6.20 6.60
C CYS A 115 8.96 5.33 5.33
N VAL A 116 9.25 4.03 5.46
CA VAL A 116 9.28 3.09 4.34
C VAL A 116 8.01 2.25 4.32
N ALA A 117 7.35 2.20 3.17
CA ALA A 117 6.19 1.35 2.95
C ALA A 117 6.60 -0.10 2.69
N SER A 118 6.16 -0.99 3.57
CA SER A 118 6.19 -2.44 3.43
C SER A 118 4.77 -3.00 3.26
N SER A 119 4.59 -4.30 3.39
CA SER A 119 3.33 -4.97 3.12
C SER A 119 3.11 -6.16 4.05
N SER A 120 1.85 -6.46 4.33
CA SER A 120 1.46 -7.71 4.99
C SER A 120 1.84 -8.98 4.20
N GLU A 121 2.25 -8.86 2.93
CA GLU A 121 2.76 -9.97 2.12
C GLU A 121 4.04 -10.58 2.71
N VAL A 122 4.82 -9.83 3.51
CA VAL A 122 6.05 -10.34 4.17
C VAL A 122 5.76 -11.47 5.15
N TYR A 123 4.54 -11.55 5.71
CA TYR A 123 4.14 -12.66 6.57
C TYR A 123 3.99 -13.97 5.80
N GLY A 124 3.84 -13.91 4.47
CA GLY A 124 3.72 -15.08 3.60
C GLY A 124 2.55 -15.98 4.01
N LYS A 125 2.83 -17.25 4.27
CA LYS A 125 1.86 -18.24 4.73
C LYS A 125 1.43 -18.05 6.19
N GLY A 126 2.10 -17.13 6.92
CA GLY A 126 1.88 -16.89 8.33
C GLY A 126 2.28 -18.06 9.24
N VAL A 127 2.59 -17.76 10.48
CA VAL A 127 2.81 -18.76 11.54
C VAL A 127 1.59 -18.81 12.44
N ARG A 128 1.02 -17.64 12.71
CA ARG A 128 -0.21 -17.45 13.46
C ARG A 128 -0.99 -16.23 12.94
N TRP A 129 -2.24 -16.13 13.32
CA TRP A 129 -3.10 -14.97 13.06
C TRP A 129 -3.88 -14.61 14.33
N PRO A 130 -4.04 -13.31 14.68
CA PRO A 130 -3.46 -12.13 14.01
C PRO A 130 -1.93 -12.14 14.01
N ALA A 131 -1.30 -11.63 12.92
CA ALA A 131 0.14 -11.57 12.77
C ALA A 131 0.74 -10.35 13.49
N GLY A 132 1.73 -10.58 14.34
CA GLY A 132 2.49 -9.55 15.04
C GLY A 132 3.84 -9.27 14.36
N GLU A 133 4.39 -8.08 14.56
CA GLU A 133 5.63 -7.65 13.88
C GLU A 133 6.87 -8.45 14.29
N ALA A 134 6.82 -9.12 15.45
CA ALA A 134 7.88 -10.00 15.95
C ALA A 134 7.72 -11.48 15.55
N ASP A 135 6.67 -11.83 14.80
CA ASP A 135 6.44 -13.20 14.38
C ASP A 135 7.44 -13.63 13.30
N ASP A 136 7.76 -14.92 13.27
CA ASP A 136 8.53 -15.52 12.19
C ASP A 136 7.79 -15.40 10.85
N LEU A 137 8.54 -15.14 9.78
CA LEU A 137 8.00 -14.97 8.43
C LEU A 137 8.15 -16.28 7.65
N ARG A 138 7.04 -16.77 7.05
CA ARG A 138 7.03 -18.05 6.34
C ARG A 138 6.68 -17.87 4.88
N LEU A 139 7.68 -17.64 4.04
CA LEU A 139 7.50 -17.54 2.59
C LEU A 139 7.51 -18.93 1.91
N GLY A 140 7.02 -18.98 0.66
CA GLY A 140 7.11 -20.17 -0.17
C GLY A 140 8.45 -20.27 -0.92
N PRO A 141 8.62 -21.32 -1.76
CA PRO A 141 9.85 -21.56 -2.49
C PRO A 141 10.09 -20.49 -3.58
N PRO A 142 11.36 -20.21 -3.94
CA PRO A 142 11.70 -19.16 -4.90
C PRO A 142 11.23 -19.47 -6.34
N THR A 143 10.84 -20.70 -6.62
CA THR A 143 10.24 -21.11 -7.89
C THR A 143 8.81 -20.60 -8.09
N VAL A 144 8.14 -20.16 -7.01
CA VAL A 144 6.80 -19.55 -7.06
C VAL A 144 6.92 -18.02 -7.06
N SER A 145 6.80 -17.42 -8.25
CA SER A 145 7.09 -16.01 -8.52
C SER A 145 6.32 -15.01 -7.66
N ARG A 146 5.12 -15.38 -7.14
CA ARG A 146 4.36 -14.48 -6.26
C ARG A 146 5.15 -14.02 -5.03
N TRP A 147 6.09 -14.85 -4.55
CA TRP A 147 6.88 -14.52 -3.36
C TRP A 147 7.95 -13.46 -3.61
N ALA A 148 8.27 -13.15 -4.88
CA ALA A 148 9.26 -12.13 -5.24
C ALA A 148 8.94 -10.76 -4.61
N TYR A 149 7.67 -10.36 -4.60
CA TYR A 149 7.24 -9.12 -3.96
C TYR A 149 7.43 -9.16 -2.43
N ALA A 150 6.99 -10.24 -1.78
CA ALA A 150 7.15 -10.40 -0.35
C ALA A 150 8.63 -10.38 0.07
N VAL A 151 9.50 -11.06 -0.70
CA VAL A 151 10.95 -11.07 -0.49
C VAL A 151 11.53 -9.67 -0.69
N SER A 152 11.17 -8.94 -1.76
CA SER A 152 11.67 -7.58 -1.97
C SER A 152 11.30 -6.65 -0.82
N LYS A 153 10.06 -6.70 -0.33
CA LYS A 153 9.63 -5.90 0.82
C LYS A 153 10.30 -6.31 2.12
N LEU A 154 10.58 -7.61 2.31
CA LEU A 154 11.36 -8.08 3.46
C LEU A 154 12.81 -7.57 3.41
N LEU A 155 13.42 -7.52 2.22
CA LEU A 155 14.74 -6.90 2.05
C LEU A 155 14.71 -5.41 2.36
N ASP A 156 13.68 -4.68 1.91
CA ASP A 156 13.48 -3.27 2.23
C ASP A 156 13.44 -3.04 3.76
N GLU A 157 12.73 -3.90 4.50
CA GLU A 157 12.68 -3.83 5.96
C GLU A 157 14.05 -4.10 6.61
N HIS A 158 14.80 -5.10 6.11
CA HIS A 158 16.14 -5.39 6.61
C HIS A 158 17.10 -4.23 6.35
N LEU A 159 17.04 -3.59 5.18
CA LEU A 159 17.81 -2.38 4.87
C LEU A 159 17.44 -1.25 5.83
N ALA A 160 16.15 -0.96 6.02
CA ALA A 160 15.66 0.07 6.93
C ALA A 160 16.16 -0.15 8.37
N VAL A 161 16.01 -1.36 8.91
CA VAL A 161 16.49 -1.72 10.25
C VAL A 161 18.01 -1.62 10.37
N ALA A 162 18.76 -2.02 9.33
CA ALA A 162 20.20 -1.89 9.33
C ALA A 162 20.66 -0.42 9.36
N TRP A 163 19.99 0.47 8.64
CA TRP A 163 20.23 1.90 8.66
C TRP A 163 19.81 2.54 9.99
N ALA A 164 18.71 2.09 10.61
CA ALA A 164 18.32 2.53 11.96
C ALA A 164 19.42 2.27 12.98
N ARG A 165 20.06 1.09 12.92
CA ARG A 165 21.20 0.75 13.79
C ARG A 165 22.44 1.62 13.56
N ARG A 166 22.53 2.30 12.42
CA ARG A 166 23.58 3.27 12.08
C ARG A 166 23.21 4.71 12.40
N GLY A 167 22.03 4.92 13.01
CA GLY A 167 21.55 6.23 13.48
C GLY A 167 20.59 6.95 12.56
N LEU A 168 20.18 6.37 11.41
CA LEU A 168 19.12 6.96 10.59
C LEU A 168 17.77 6.85 11.32
N GLN A 169 17.03 7.95 11.37
CA GLN A 169 15.65 7.97 11.83
C GLN A 169 14.75 7.34 10.75
N VAL A 170 14.50 6.04 10.86
CA VAL A 170 13.68 5.30 9.89
C VAL A 170 12.62 4.46 10.60
N SER A 171 11.41 4.47 10.07
CA SER A 171 10.30 3.62 10.45
C SER A 171 9.80 2.83 9.25
N VAL A 172 9.13 1.71 9.50
CA VAL A 172 8.54 0.86 8.45
C VAL A 172 7.07 0.63 8.76
N VAL A 173 6.21 0.70 7.73
CA VAL A 173 4.78 0.39 7.84
C VAL A 173 4.41 -0.79 6.95
N ARG A 174 3.84 -1.85 7.53
CA ARG A 174 3.27 -3.01 6.83
C ARG A 174 1.79 -2.77 6.60
N TYR A 175 1.40 -2.41 5.38
CA TYR A 175 -0.01 -2.21 5.06
C TYR A 175 -0.78 -3.52 4.91
N PHE A 176 -2.00 -3.54 5.48
CA PHE A 176 -2.95 -4.65 5.36
C PHE A 176 -4.15 -4.21 4.50
N ASN A 177 -4.18 -4.65 3.25
CA ASN A 177 -5.26 -4.47 2.27
C ASN A 177 -5.94 -3.10 2.33
N VAL A 178 -5.19 -2.05 2.04
CA VAL A 178 -5.71 -0.69 1.96
C VAL A 178 -6.72 -0.59 0.82
N TYR A 179 -7.88 0.05 1.06
CA TYR A 179 -8.92 0.28 0.05
C TYR A 179 -9.45 1.70 0.13
N GLY A 180 -10.08 2.16 -0.96
CA GLY A 180 -10.65 3.50 -1.03
C GLY A 180 -10.69 4.05 -2.46
N PRO A 181 -11.02 5.35 -2.61
CA PRO A 181 -10.93 6.08 -3.86
C PRO A 181 -9.56 5.98 -4.53
N ARG A 182 -9.48 6.06 -5.86
CA ARG A 182 -8.26 6.02 -6.68
C ARG A 182 -7.53 4.67 -6.73
N ALA A 183 -8.02 3.65 -6.00
CA ALA A 183 -7.49 2.30 -6.19
C ALA A 183 -7.80 1.81 -7.60
N ASP A 184 -6.76 1.30 -8.33
CA ASP A 184 -6.94 0.84 -9.70
C ASP A 184 -7.59 -0.56 -9.74
N PRO A 185 -8.75 -0.75 -10.40
CA PRO A 185 -9.41 -2.06 -10.51
C PRO A 185 -8.63 -3.08 -11.33
N HIS A 186 -7.77 -2.60 -12.24
CA HIS A 186 -6.86 -3.41 -13.04
C HIS A 186 -5.47 -3.50 -12.41
N GLY A 187 -5.19 -2.64 -11.46
CA GLY A 187 -4.05 -2.71 -10.56
C GLY A 187 -4.29 -3.79 -9.50
N TYR A 188 -3.29 -4.23 -8.86
CA TYR A 188 -3.16 -5.52 -8.27
C TYR A 188 -3.42 -5.60 -6.77
N GLY A 189 -4.24 -6.57 -6.40
CA GLY A 189 -4.59 -6.85 -5.02
C GLY A 189 -5.73 -5.97 -4.49
N TYR A 190 -6.24 -5.04 -5.29
CA TYR A 190 -7.34 -4.16 -4.89
C TYR A 190 -8.70 -4.79 -5.19
N ILE A 191 -9.01 -5.86 -4.46
CA ILE A 191 -10.25 -6.62 -4.65
C ILE A 191 -11.49 -5.75 -4.51
N VAL A 192 -11.47 -4.78 -3.59
CA VAL A 192 -12.56 -3.81 -3.41
C VAL A 192 -12.76 -3.00 -4.69
N ALA A 193 -11.67 -2.44 -5.28
CA ALA A 193 -11.75 -1.66 -6.51
C ALA A 193 -12.28 -2.50 -7.68
N ARG A 194 -11.84 -3.76 -7.81
CA ARG A 194 -12.35 -4.67 -8.84
C ARG A 194 -13.85 -4.94 -8.69
N PHE A 195 -14.31 -5.22 -7.47
CA PHE A 195 -15.73 -5.44 -7.22
C PHE A 195 -16.57 -4.18 -7.44
N MET A 196 -16.04 -2.99 -7.08
CA MET A 196 -16.70 -1.72 -7.35
C MET A 196 -16.84 -1.45 -8.87
N ASP A 197 -15.77 -1.71 -9.63
CA ASP A 197 -15.79 -1.54 -11.10
C ASP A 197 -16.77 -2.51 -11.76
N GLN A 198 -16.75 -3.78 -11.38
CA GLN A 198 -17.70 -4.78 -11.87
C GLN A 198 -19.15 -4.42 -11.52
N ALA A 199 -19.38 -3.98 -10.28
CA ALA A 199 -20.70 -3.55 -9.86
C ALA A 199 -21.21 -2.32 -10.64
N LEU A 200 -20.31 -1.35 -10.92
CA LEU A 200 -20.65 -0.15 -11.71
C LEU A 200 -21.05 -0.51 -13.15
N ARG A 201 -20.38 -1.51 -13.75
CA ARG A 201 -20.69 -2.01 -15.09
C ARG A 201 -21.88 -2.97 -15.14
N GLY A 202 -22.44 -3.35 -13.97
CA GLY A 202 -23.48 -4.38 -13.91
C GLY A 202 -22.98 -5.78 -14.28
N GLU A 203 -21.68 -6.02 -14.16
CA GLU A 203 -21.03 -7.31 -14.43
C GLU A 203 -21.03 -8.22 -13.18
N PRO A 204 -20.92 -9.56 -13.35
CA PRO A 204 -20.76 -10.47 -12.23
C PRO A 204 -19.55 -10.12 -11.38
N LEU A 205 -19.70 -10.12 -10.04
CA LEU A 205 -18.58 -9.94 -9.13
C LEU A 205 -17.76 -11.24 -9.07
N THR A 206 -16.49 -11.19 -9.50
CA THR A 206 -15.64 -12.38 -9.63
C THR A 206 -14.89 -12.68 -8.33
N VAL A 207 -15.26 -13.76 -7.65
CA VAL A 207 -14.58 -14.29 -6.46
C VAL A 207 -13.61 -15.38 -6.89
N TYR A 208 -12.33 -15.25 -6.51
CA TYR A 208 -11.32 -16.25 -6.83
C TYR A 208 -11.27 -17.32 -5.73
N GLY A 209 -11.19 -18.61 -6.14
CA GLY A 209 -11.37 -19.75 -5.25
C GLY A 209 -12.80 -19.91 -4.79
N ASP A 210 -12.99 -20.38 -3.56
CA ASP A 210 -14.30 -20.59 -2.94
C ASP A 210 -14.82 -19.38 -2.13
N GLY A 211 -14.02 -18.32 -2.03
CA GLY A 211 -14.36 -17.09 -1.33
C GLY A 211 -14.27 -17.17 0.21
N ARG A 212 -13.83 -18.31 0.77
CA ARG A 212 -13.69 -18.50 2.22
C ARG A 212 -12.44 -17.86 2.79
N GLN A 213 -11.42 -17.59 1.96
CA GLN A 213 -10.24 -16.87 2.40
C GLN A 213 -10.63 -15.51 2.98
N THR A 214 -9.98 -15.14 4.09
CA THR A 214 -10.32 -13.95 4.84
C THR A 214 -9.23 -12.88 4.76
N ARG A 215 -9.65 -11.63 4.85
CA ARG A 215 -8.77 -10.46 4.87
C ARG A 215 -9.28 -9.44 5.87
N SER A 216 -8.37 -8.65 6.36
CA SER A 216 -8.66 -7.40 7.04
C SER A 216 -8.48 -6.25 6.05
N PHE A 217 -9.35 -5.26 6.07
CA PHE A 217 -9.33 -4.12 5.16
C PHE A 217 -9.25 -2.82 5.95
N ILE A 218 -8.30 -1.95 5.59
CA ILE A 218 -8.18 -0.61 6.18
C ILE A 218 -8.51 0.45 5.13
N TYR A 219 -9.35 1.43 5.53
CA TYR A 219 -9.67 2.56 4.66
C TYR A 219 -8.46 3.47 4.47
N VAL A 220 -8.30 4.04 3.28
CA VAL A 220 -7.09 4.77 2.90
C VAL A 220 -6.76 5.96 3.79
N GLU A 221 -7.76 6.67 4.30
CA GLU A 221 -7.53 7.79 5.23
C GLU A 221 -6.90 7.33 6.55
N ASP A 222 -7.34 6.19 7.10
CA ASP A 222 -6.72 5.60 8.28
C ASP A 222 -5.30 5.11 7.99
N ALA A 223 -5.07 4.52 6.80
CA ALA A 223 -3.73 4.11 6.40
C ALA A 223 -2.77 5.30 6.29
N VAL A 224 -3.24 6.43 5.75
CA VAL A 224 -2.48 7.70 5.71
C VAL A 224 -2.20 8.22 7.10
N GLU A 225 -3.18 8.24 8.02
CA GLU A 225 -2.98 8.66 9.40
C GLU A 225 -1.92 7.80 10.11
N GLY A 226 -1.98 6.47 9.96
CA GLY A 226 -0.96 5.57 10.50
C GLY A 226 0.42 5.83 9.93
N THR A 227 0.52 6.14 8.63
CA THR A 227 1.77 6.47 7.95
C THR A 227 2.37 7.77 8.45
N LEU A 228 1.55 8.82 8.61
CA LEU A 228 1.99 10.10 9.14
C LEU A 228 2.54 9.94 10.56
N ARG A 229 1.83 9.24 11.43
CA ARG A 229 2.30 8.98 12.80
C ARG A 229 3.63 8.20 12.82
N ALA A 230 3.76 7.18 11.97
CA ALA A 230 5.00 6.43 11.85
C ALA A 230 6.16 7.29 11.32
N GLY A 231 5.91 8.26 10.46
CA GLY A 231 6.92 9.16 9.91
C GLY A 231 7.38 10.26 10.89
N TRP A 232 6.46 10.75 11.75
CA TRP A 232 6.73 11.93 12.58
C TRP A 232 7.12 11.63 14.03
N LEU A 233 6.60 10.54 14.60
CA LEU A 233 6.78 10.30 16.03
C LEU A 233 8.17 9.73 16.31
N PRO A 234 8.96 10.36 17.22
CA PRO A 234 10.28 9.81 17.60
C PRO A 234 10.22 8.36 18.10
N ALA A 235 9.13 7.97 18.76
CA ALA A 235 8.89 6.60 19.22
C ALA A 235 8.72 5.58 18.09
N ALA A 236 8.54 6.03 16.83
CA ALA A 236 8.40 5.15 15.68
C ALA A 236 9.74 4.71 15.08
N PHE A 237 10.80 5.51 15.26
CA PHE A 237 12.07 5.23 14.60
C PHE A 237 12.74 3.97 15.14
N GLY A 238 13.28 3.17 14.23
CA GLY A 238 13.84 1.85 14.51
C GLY A 238 12.81 0.72 14.59
N HIS A 239 11.53 1.01 14.31
CA HIS A 239 10.45 0.04 14.44
C HIS A 239 9.71 -0.22 13.12
N VAL A 240 9.15 -1.44 13.04
CA VAL A 240 8.18 -1.86 12.03
C VAL A 240 6.80 -1.86 12.67
N PHE A 241 5.76 -1.41 11.94
CA PHE A 241 4.37 -1.33 12.42
C PHE A 241 3.40 -1.96 11.43
N ASN A 242 2.47 -2.76 11.93
CA ASN A 242 1.29 -3.15 11.19
C ASN A 242 0.30 -1.98 11.11
N ILE A 243 -0.02 -1.55 9.91
CA ILE A 243 -1.06 -0.54 9.64
C ILE A 243 -2.24 -1.25 8.96
N GLY A 244 -3.27 -1.50 9.73
CA GLY A 244 -4.43 -2.30 9.34
C GLY A 244 -5.60 -2.13 10.28
N HIS A 245 -6.74 -2.75 9.94
CA HIS A 245 -7.92 -2.85 10.77
C HIS A 245 -8.01 -4.27 11.36
N PRO A 246 -8.36 -4.47 12.63
CA PRO A 246 -8.38 -5.81 13.24
C PRO A 246 -9.56 -6.69 12.78
N GLU A 247 -10.58 -6.11 12.18
CA GLU A 247 -11.76 -6.84 11.73
C GLU A 247 -11.46 -7.67 10.47
N GLU A 248 -11.86 -8.94 10.51
CA GLU A 248 -11.65 -9.92 9.46
C GLU A 248 -12.98 -10.21 8.72
N ILE A 249 -12.92 -10.29 7.40
CA ILE A 249 -14.07 -10.63 6.56
C ILE A 249 -13.65 -11.62 5.46
N SER A 250 -14.56 -12.58 5.12
CA SER A 250 -14.33 -13.44 3.97
C SER A 250 -14.55 -12.69 2.65
N ILE A 251 -13.84 -13.13 1.60
CA ILE A 251 -13.97 -12.49 0.28
C ILE A 251 -15.38 -12.63 -0.30
N LEU A 252 -16.08 -13.72 0.01
CA LEU A 252 -17.47 -13.89 -0.37
C LEU A 252 -18.37 -12.85 0.34
N ALA A 253 -18.24 -12.70 1.67
CA ALA A 253 -19.02 -11.73 2.42
C ALA A 253 -18.71 -10.27 1.97
N LEU A 254 -17.48 -9.97 1.61
CA LEU A 254 -17.11 -8.67 1.02
C LEU A 254 -17.85 -8.43 -0.32
N ALA A 255 -17.88 -9.45 -1.20
CA ALA A 255 -18.60 -9.34 -2.48
C ALA A 255 -20.10 -9.12 -2.26
N GLU A 256 -20.71 -9.82 -1.30
CA GLU A 256 -22.11 -9.64 -0.93
C GLU A 256 -22.40 -8.23 -0.38
N LYS A 257 -21.53 -7.69 0.50
CA LYS A 257 -21.63 -6.31 0.99
C LYS A 257 -21.58 -5.30 -0.16
N ILE A 258 -20.58 -5.42 -1.06
CA ILE A 258 -20.44 -4.49 -2.19
C ILE A 258 -21.63 -4.59 -3.14
N ARG A 259 -22.13 -5.81 -3.42
CA ARG A 259 -23.34 -6.00 -4.22
C ARG A 259 -24.57 -5.32 -3.59
N SER A 260 -24.70 -5.41 -2.26
CA SER A 260 -25.78 -4.73 -1.52
C SER A 260 -25.68 -3.21 -1.58
N ILE A 261 -24.48 -2.65 -1.29
CA ILE A 261 -24.23 -1.20 -1.28
C ILE A 261 -24.42 -0.59 -2.69
N SER A 262 -23.95 -1.29 -3.72
CA SER A 262 -24.04 -0.82 -5.10
C SER A 262 -25.43 -0.97 -5.73
N GLY A 263 -26.29 -1.83 -5.17
CA GLY A 263 -27.53 -2.24 -5.79
C GLY A 263 -27.35 -3.12 -7.02
N CYS A 264 -26.13 -3.65 -7.27
CA CYS A 264 -25.83 -4.50 -8.42
C CYS A 264 -26.61 -5.80 -8.34
N ARG A 265 -27.34 -6.12 -9.43
CA ARG A 265 -28.16 -7.34 -9.54
C ARG A 265 -27.41 -8.52 -10.15
N ALA A 266 -26.22 -8.29 -10.69
CA ALA A 266 -25.40 -9.35 -11.29
C ALA A 266 -25.00 -10.41 -10.23
N PRO A 267 -24.85 -11.68 -10.62
CA PRO A 267 -24.49 -12.74 -9.71
C PRO A 267 -23.02 -12.63 -9.26
N ILE A 268 -22.68 -13.31 -8.17
CA ILE A 268 -21.30 -13.60 -7.81
C ILE A 268 -20.86 -14.81 -8.62
N ARG A 269 -19.70 -14.69 -9.31
CA ARG A 269 -19.11 -15.76 -10.12
C ARG A 269 -17.81 -16.22 -9.47
N PHE A 270 -17.68 -17.53 -9.28
CA PHE A 270 -16.44 -18.12 -8.75
C PHE A 270 -15.51 -18.53 -9.91
N LEU A 271 -14.23 -18.19 -9.77
CA LEU A 271 -13.18 -18.56 -10.71
C LEU A 271 -12.05 -19.26 -9.94
N PRO A 272 -11.57 -20.44 -10.41
CA PRO A 272 -10.41 -21.08 -9.80
C PRO A 272 -9.18 -20.16 -9.84
N PHE A 273 -8.34 -20.18 -8.79
CA PHE A 273 -7.08 -19.43 -8.78
C PHE A 273 -6.17 -19.81 -9.95
N SER A 274 -6.17 -21.08 -10.35
CA SER A 274 -5.38 -21.59 -11.47
C SER A 274 -5.76 -20.98 -12.83
N GLU A 275 -7.03 -20.61 -13.03
CA GLU A 275 -7.47 -19.91 -14.25
C GLU A 275 -7.01 -18.46 -14.29
N VAL A 276 -6.83 -17.83 -13.12
CA VAL A 276 -6.50 -16.40 -13.02
C VAL A 276 -4.99 -16.16 -12.96
N TYR A 277 -4.28 -16.98 -12.20
CA TYR A 277 -2.87 -16.77 -11.84
C TYR A 277 -1.93 -17.91 -12.26
N GLY A 278 -2.48 -18.94 -12.88
CA GLY A 278 -1.72 -20.13 -13.26
C GLY A 278 -1.72 -21.24 -12.20
N PRO A 279 -1.26 -22.44 -12.57
CA PRO A 279 -1.40 -23.65 -11.74
C PRO A 279 -0.58 -23.61 -10.45
N ASP A 280 0.53 -22.88 -10.42
CA ASP A 280 1.47 -22.83 -9.29
C ASP A 280 1.15 -21.71 -8.29
N PHE A 281 0.01 -21.05 -8.44
CA PHE A 281 -0.36 -19.96 -7.54
C PHE A 281 -0.74 -20.50 -6.15
N GLU A 282 -0.08 -19.98 -5.13
CA GLU A 282 -0.36 -20.31 -3.73
C GLU A 282 -1.18 -19.19 -3.07
N GLU A 283 -2.38 -19.49 -2.57
CA GLU A 283 -3.19 -18.55 -1.82
C GLU A 283 -2.91 -18.65 -0.31
N VAL A 284 -3.06 -17.52 0.38
CA VAL A 284 -2.93 -17.43 1.84
C VAL A 284 -4.33 -17.34 2.43
N PRO A 285 -4.76 -18.33 3.26
CA PRO A 285 -6.15 -18.41 3.73
C PRO A 285 -6.55 -17.23 4.64
N HIS A 286 -5.63 -16.76 5.49
CA HIS A 286 -5.89 -15.67 6.45
C HIS A 286 -4.85 -14.56 6.32
N ARG A 287 -5.27 -13.30 6.55
CA ARG A 287 -4.33 -12.16 6.64
C ARG A 287 -4.94 -11.05 7.50
N VAL A 288 -4.62 -11.07 8.78
CA VAL A 288 -5.17 -10.17 9.81
C VAL A 288 -4.01 -9.62 10.66
N PRO A 289 -3.93 -8.30 10.92
CA PRO A 289 -2.88 -7.71 11.75
C PRO A 289 -3.14 -7.84 13.24
N ASP A 290 -2.10 -8.05 14.03
CA ASP A 290 -2.05 -7.55 15.38
C ASP A 290 -1.67 -6.06 15.32
N VAL A 291 -2.54 -5.17 15.79
CA VAL A 291 -2.37 -3.72 15.76
C VAL A 291 -1.96 -3.13 17.12
N SER A 292 -1.69 -3.97 18.11
CA SER A 292 -1.38 -3.54 19.47
C SER A 292 -0.13 -2.65 19.56
N LYS A 293 0.90 -2.92 18.75
CA LYS A 293 2.11 -2.10 18.70
C LYS A 293 1.86 -0.70 18.14
N ALA A 294 1.11 -0.60 17.06
CA ALA A 294 0.73 0.70 16.47
C ALA A 294 -0.11 1.51 17.47
N ARG A 295 -1.03 0.85 18.19
CA ARG A 295 -1.81 1.50 19.27
C ARG A 295 -0.90 2.01 20.39
N ALA A 296 0.03 1.19 20.87
CA ALA A 296 0.88 1.52 22.02
C ALA A 296 1.90 2.62 21.72
N LEU A 297 2.59 2.57 20.57
CA LEU A 297 3.71 3.46 20.27
C LEU A 297 3.32 4.64 19.38
N LEU A 298 2.32 4.48 18.49
CA LEU A 298 1.85 5.56 17.61
C LEU A 298 0.55 6.21 18.10
N GLY A 299 -0.13 5.62 19.09
CA GLY A 299 -1.49 6.02 19.46
C GLY A 299 -2.46 5.86 18.29
N PHE A 300 -2.18 4.94 17.36
CA PHE A 300 -2.95 4.75 16.13
C PHE A 300 -3.94 3.61 16.25
N GLU A 301 -5.17 3.88 15.86
CA GLU A 301 -6.23 2.90 15.61
C GLU A 301 -6.98 3.30 14.34
N ALA A 302 -7.28 2.32 13.49
CA ALA A 302 -8.20 2.52 12.37
C ALA A 302 -9.60 2.81 12.89
N ARG A 303 -10.26 3.85 12.38
CA ARG A 303 -11.54 4.36 12.86
C ARG A 303 -12.69 4.19 11.88
N VAL A 304 -12.38 4.11 10.59
CA VAL A 304 -13.38 3.97 9.54
C VAL A 304 -13.80 2.52 9.47
N THR A 305 -15.07 2.25 9.77
CA THR A 305 -15.63 0.90 9.65
C THR A 305 -15.60 0.43 8.19
N LEU A 306 -15.62 -0.88 7.97
CA LEU A 306 -15.65 -1.41 6.60
C LEU A 306 -16.89 -0.92 5.84
N ASP A 307 -18.04 -0.86 6.47
CA ASP A 307 -19.30 -0.42 5.84
C ASP A 307 -19.22 1.06 5.43
N ASP A 308 -18.75 1.95 6.31
CA ASP A 308 -18.59 3.37 5.99
C ASP A 308 -17.56 3.58 4.86
N GLY A 309 -16.43 2.90 4.93
CA GLY A 309 -15.39 3.02 3.90
C GLY A 309 -15.84 2.48 2.55
N LEU A 310 -16.59 1.38 2.51
CA LEU A 310 -17.18 0.84 1.28
C LEU A 310 -18.21 1.80 0.68
N GLN A 311 -19.05 2.41 1.53
CA GLN A 311 -20.04 3.41 1.09
C GLN A 311 -19.34 4.63 0.45
N ARG A 312 -18.34 5.23 1.14
CA ARG A 312 -17.56 6.36 0.61
C ARG A 312 -16.86 6.00 -0.68
N THR A 313 -16.29 4.78 -0.75
CA THR A 313 -15.61 4.27 -1.96
C THR A 313 -16.60 4.15 -3.11
N TRP A 314 -17.80 3.59 -2.87
CA TRP A 314 -18.82 3.46 -3.90
C TRP A 314 -19.33 4.81 -4.41
N GLU A 315 -19.54 5.79 -3.52
CA GLU A 315 -19.94 7.15 -3.89
C GLU A 315 -18.92 7.81 -4.83
N TRP A 316 -17.63 7.65 -4.51
CA TRP A 316 -16.56 8.13 -5.37
C TRP A 316 -16.57 7.44 -6.75
N TRP A 317 -16.70 6.11 -6.79
CA TRP A 317 -16.77 5.35 -8.04
C TRP A 317 -17.91 5.80 -8.93
N ARG A 318 -19.08 6.00 -8.35
CA ARG A 318 -20.27 6.42 -9.06
C ARG A 318 -20.18 7.85 -9.61
N THR A 319 -19.43 8.73 -8.97
CA THR A 319 -19.30 10.14 -9.37
C THR A 319 -18.13 10.37 -10.33
N CYS A 320 -16.97 9.78 -10.09
CA CYS A 320 -15.75 10.05 -10.84
C CYS A 320 -15.53 9.15 -12.07
N ARG A 321 -16.23 8.02 -12.15
CA ARG A 321 -16.17 7.09 -13.29
C ARG A 321 -17.49 6.99 -14.08
N ARG A 322 -18.32 8.00 -14.05
CA ARG A 322 -19.40 8.09 -15.03
C ARG A 322 -18.77 8.32 -16.41
N VAL A 323 -18.67 7.22 -17.17
CA VAL A 323 -18.40 7.22 -18.61
C VAL A 323 -19.63 7.71 -19.34
#